data_878afe3322f3bfcf5cc79a1af35f89b8
#
_entry.id   878afe3322f3bfcf5cc79a1af35f89b8
#
_cell.length_a   1.000
_cell.length_b   1.000
_cell.length_c   1.000
_cell.angle_alpha   90.00
_cell.angle_beta   90.00
_cell.angle_gamma   90.00
#
_symmetry.space_group_name_H-M   'P 1'
#
loop_
_entity.id
_entity.type
_entity.pdbx_description
1 polymer ?
#
loop_
_entity_poly.entity_id
_entity_poly.type
_entity_poly.pdbx_seq_one_letter_code
_entity_poly.pdbx_strand_id
1 'polypeptide(L)'
;MNYDVLIIGAGPGGIFSAYELVLRNPDLKIGVLEAGHPLNKRKCPINGTTVKSCIGCKTCSIMSGFGGAGAFSDGKYNITNDFGGTLFEYIGKKRALDLMKYVDEINMAYGGQGTKLYTTAGTKFKKLCIQNDLHLLDASVRHLGTDINYVVLENLYAYLQDKVDFHFDTPVRSIHQVGDGY
;
A
#
# COMPACT_ATOMS: atom_id res chain seq x y z
N MET A 1 5.89 -10.16 -24.85
CA MET A 1 6.82 -10.34 -23.72
C MET A 1 6.26 -11.44 -22.86
N ASN A 2 7.08 -12.35 -22.39
CA ASN A 2 6.63 -13.42 -21.49
C ASN A 2 7.16 -13.13 -20.09
N TYR A 3 6.34 -13.29 -19.08
CA TYR A 3 6.65 -13.16 -17.67
C TYR A 3 6.39 -14.48 -16.95
N ASP A 4 7.17 -14.76 -15.91
CA ASP A 4 6.89 -15.86 -15.00
C ASP A 4 5.74 -15.50 -14.05
N VAL A 5 5.66 -14.22 -13.68
CA VAL A 5 4.59 -13.65 -12.86
C VAL A 5 4.13 -12.32 -13.42
N LEU A 6 2.82 -12.16 -13.59
CA LEU A 6 2.19 -10.90 -13.98
C LEU A 6 1.28 -10.41 -12.86
N ILE A 7 1.57 -9.23 -12.33
CA ILE A 7 0.80 -8.59 -11.26
C ILE A 7 -0.11 -7.53 -11.88
N ILE A 8 -1.39 -7.54 -11.52
CA ILE A 8 -2.36 -6.55 -11.97
C ILE A 8 -2.59 -5.54 -10.86
N GLY A 9 -2.18 -4.30 -11.11
CA GLY A 9 -2.27 -3.17 -10.21
C GLY A 9 -0.99 -2.91 -9.42
N ALA A 10 -0.56 -1.65 -9.36
CA ALA A 10 0.56 -1.16 -8.57
C ALA A 10 0.11 -0.42 -7.29
N GLY A 11 -1.00 -0.83 -6.70
CA GLY A 11 -1.38 -0.45 -5.34
C GLY A 11 -0.53 -1.20 -4.30
N PRO A 12 -0.77 -1.00 -2.98
CA PRO A 12 0.02 -1.65 -1.93
C PRO A 12 0.15 -3.16 -2.10
N GLY A 13 -0.95 -3.86 -2.44
CA GLY A 13 -0.91 -5.31 -2.68
C GLY A 13 0.06 -5.70 -3.79
N GLY A 14 0.03 -5.01 -4.94
CA GLY A 14 0.93 -5.30 -6.06
C GLY A 14 2.38 -4.94 -5.76
N ILE A 15 2.63 -3.80 -5.10
CA ILE A 15 3.97 -3.37 -4.72
C ILE A 15 4.63 -4.38 -3.77
N PHE A 16 3.93 -4.77 -2.69
CA PHE A 16 4.48 -5.73 -1.73
C PHE A 16 4.56 -7.15 -2.30
N SER A 17 3.68 -7.54 -3.24
CA SER A 17 3.81 -8.80 -3.98
C SER A 17 5.07 -8.80 -4.84
N ALA A 18 5.32 -7.73 -5.59
CA ALA A 18 6.54 -7.59 -6.38
C ALA A 18 7.79 -7.58 -5.49
N TYR A 19 7.74 -6.85 -4.37
CA TYR A 19 8.83 -6.78 -3.39
C TYR A 19 9.20 -8.16 -2.85
N GLU A 20 8.23 -8.94 -2.38
CA GLU A 20 8.44 -10.27 -1.84
C GLU A 20 8.95 -11.27 -2.90
N LEU A 21 8.44 -11.20 -4.13
CA LEU A 21 8.90 -12.05 -5.22
C LEU A 21 10.36 -11.76 -5.57
N VAL A 22 10.73 -10.51 -5.73
CA VAL A 22 12.12 -10.09 -5.99
C VAL A 22 13.04 -10.51 -4.86
N LEU A 23 12.62 -10.39 -3.61
CA LEU A 23 13.42 -10.76 -2.45
C LEU A 23 13.66 -12.28 -2.34
N ARG A 24 12.62 -13.07 -2.63
CA ARG A 24 12.64 -14.54 -2.45
C ARG A 24 13.13 -15.30 -3.67
N ASN A 25 12.92 -14.77 -4.85
CA ASN A 25 13.31 -15.40 -6.11
C ASN A 25 13.68 -14.33 -7.15
N PRO A 26 14.94 -13.82 -7.08
CA PRO A 26 15.41 -12.73 -7.93
C PRO A 26 15.50 -13.08 -9.42
N ASP A 27 15.43 -14.37 -9.78
CA ASP A 27 15.52 -14.84 -11.17
C ASP A 27 14.19 -14.77 -11.90
N LEU A 28 13.08 -14.53 -11.18
CA LEU A 28 11.75 -14.40 -11.77
C LEU A 28 11.64 -13.15 -12.64
N LYS A 29 11.14 -13.32 -13.84
CA LYS A 29 10.75 -12.23 -14.71
C LYS A 29 9.35 -11.76 -14.32
N ILE A 30 9.27 -10.61 -13.68
CA ILE A 30 8.04 -10.07 -13.10
C ILE A 30 7.57 -8.86 -13.90
N GLY A 31 6.30 -8.86 -14.32
CA GLY A 31 5.64 -7.70 -14.90
C GLY A 31 4.55 -7.16 -13.98
N VAL A 32 4.38 -5.84 -13.93
CA VAL A 32 3.27 -5.17 -13.23
C VAL A 32 2.50 -4.30 -14.21
N LEU A 33 1.21 -4.57 -14.37
CA LEU A 33 0.30 -3.78 -15.21
C LEU A 33 -0.50 -2.83 -14.33
N GLU A 34 -0.32 -1.52 -14.51
CA GLU A 34 -1.02 -0.49 -13.73
C GLU A 34 -1.84 0.40 -14.67
N ALA A 35 -3.11 0.59 -14.32
CA ALA A 35 -4.05 1.40 -15.11
C ALA A 35 -3.73 2.90 -15.07
N GLY A 36 -3.08 3.37 -14.02
CA GLY A 36 -2.74 4.76 -13.82
C GLY A 36 -1.26 5.07 -14.06
N HIS A 37 -0.88 6.29 -13.69
CA HIS A 37 0.43 6.85 -13.97
C HIS A 37 1.51 6.38 -12.97
N PRO A 38 2.82 6.46 -13.33
CA PRO A 38 3.91 6.37 -12.37
C PRO A 38 3.81 7.50 -11.34
N LEU A 39 4.38 7.30 -10.16
CA LEU A 39 4.19 8.17 -8.99
C LEU A 39 4.44 9.65 -9.30
N ASN A 40 5.52 9.97 -9.99
CA ASN A 40 5.93 11.32 -10.34
C ASN A 40 5.02 12.03 -11.38
N LYS A 41 4.18 11.28 -12.10
CA LYS A 41 3.21 11.82 -13.06
C LYS A 41 1.78 11.87 -12.52
N ARG A 42 1.55 11.39 -11.30
CA ARG A 42 0.24 11.41 -10.65
C ARG A 42 -0.09 12.83 -10.18
N LYS A 43 -0.86 13.56 -10.97
CA LYS A 43 -1.29 14.92 -10.64
C LYS A 43 -2.76 15.12 -10.95
N CYS A 44 -3.52 15.53 -9.92
CA CYS A 44 -4.91 15.94 -10.12
C CYS A 44 -4.97 17.26 -10.86
N PRO A 45 -5.83 17.41 -11.88
CA PRO A 45 -5.99 18.68 -12.60
C PRO A 45 -6.64 19.79 -11.78
N ILE A 46 -7.26 19.48 -10.64
CA ILE A 46 -7.83 20.50 -9.74
C ILE A 46 -6.70 21.38 -9.20
N ASN A 47 -6.78 22.68 -9.48
CA ASN A 47 -5.80 23.68 -9.06
C ASN A 47 -6.41 24.86 -8.28
N GLY A 48 -7.74 24.81 -8.00
CA GLY A 48 -8.45 25.83 -7.25
C GLY A 48 -8.73 27.14 -8.00
N THR A 49 -8.14 27.33 -9.19
CA THR A 49 -8.29 28.53 -10.01
C THR A 49 -9.07 28.24 -11.30
N THR A 50 -8.47 27.56 -12.25
CA THR A 50 -9.08 27.22 -13.54
C THR A 50 -9.93 25.95 -13.44
N VAL A 51 -9.48 24.96 -12.69
CA VAL A 51 -10.21 23.72 -12.41
C VAL A 51 -10.52 23.67 -10.92
N LYS A 52 -11.75 24.01 -10.55
CA LYS A 52 -12.18 24.14 -9.14
C LYS A 52 -12.80 22.88 -8.56
N SER A 53 -13.29 21.97 -9.40
CA SER A 53 -13.96 20.73 -9.00
C SER A 53 -13.52 19.55 -9.84
N CYS A 54 -13.89 18.33 -9.41
CA CYS A 54 -13.55 17.10 -10.12
C CYS A 54 -14.18 17.09 -11.53
N ILE A 55 -13.34 16.82 -12.54
CA ILE A 55 -13.73 16.77 -13.95
C ILE A 55 -14.03 15.34 -14.44
N GLY A 56 -14.00 14.32 -13.57
CA GLY A 56 -14.29 12.93 -13.92
C GLY A 56 -13.27 12.32 -14.89
N CYS A 57 -11.97 12.45 -14.60
CA CYS A 57 -10.90 11.89 -15.43
C CYS A 57 -11.14 10.40 -15.69
N LYS A 58 -10.87 9.92 -16.92
CA LYS A 58 -10.99 8.50 -17.31
C LYS A 58 -10.15 7.59 -16.39
N THR A 59 -8.95 8.04 -16.03
CA THR A 59 -8.11 7.42 -15.00
C THR A 59 -7.80 8.49 -13.97
N CYS A 60 -8.28 8.30 -12.76
CA CYS A 60 -8.11 9.28 -11.68
C CYS A 60 -6.71 9.21 -11.09
N SER A 61 -5.90 10.27 -11.25
CA SER A 61 -4.53 10.31 -10.72
C SER A 61 -4.44 10.24 -9.19
N ILE A 62 -5.54 10.50 -8.46
CA ILE A 62 -5.57 10.32 -6.99
C ILE A 62 -5.84 8.86 -6.62
N MET A 63 -6.70 8.16 -7.36
CA MET A 63 -7.13 6.81 -7.03
C MET A 63 -6.28 5.72 -7.68
N SER A 64 -5.74 5.98 -8.88
CA SER A 64 -5.01 4.99 -9.70
C SER A 64 -3.57 5.44 -9.97
N GLY A 65 -2.67 4.49 -10.16
CA GLY A 65 -1.25 4.67 -10.36
C GLY A 65 -0.41 4.05 -9.26
N PHE A 66 0.91 4.17 -9.36
CA PHE A 66 1.82 3.58 -8.38
C PHE A 66 1.51 4.06 -6.96
N GLY A 67 1.37 3.13 -6.02
CA GLY A 67 0.93 3.37 -4.64
C GLY A 67 -0.59 3.34 -4.45
N GLY A 68 -1.39 3.24 -5.55
CA GLY A 68 -2.86 3.20 -5.48
C GLY A 68 -3.46 4.44 -4.83
N ALA A 69 -4.67 4.34 -4.28
CA ALA A 69 -5.33 5.42 -3.57
C ALA A 69 -4.58 5.86 -2.29
N GLY A 70 -3.77 4.95 -1.72
CA GLY A 70 -2.98 5.21 -0.52
C GLY A 70 -1.85 6.23 -0.70
N ALA A 71 -1.37 6.46 -1.95
CA ALA A 71 -0.24 7.35 -2.22
C ALA A 71 -0.46 8.80 -1.76
N PHE A 72 -1.70 9.27 -1.76
CA PHE A 72 -2.09 10.62 -1.35
C PHE A 72 -2.91 10.64 -0.05
N SER A 73 -2.91 9.54 0.70
CA SER A 73 -3.52 9.48 2.01
C SER A 73 -2.65 10.17 3.07
N ASP A 74 -3.17 10.27 4.28
CA ASP A 74 -2.43 10.79 5.44
C ASP A 74 -1.39 9.80 6.00
N GLY A 75 -1.17 8.66 5.35
CA GLY A 75 -0.13 7.69 5.72
C GLY A 75 -0.32 7.07 7.11
N LYS A 76 -1.56 6.79 7.50
CA LYS A 76 -1.85 6.05 8.74
C LYS A 76 -1.85 4.55 8.48
N TYR A 77 -0.93 3.86 9.11
CA TYR A 77 -0.81 2.40 9.07
C TYR A 77 -1.30 1.80 10.38
N ASN A 78 -2.43 1.11 10.33
CA ASN A 78 -3.03 0.47 11.49
C ASN A 78 -2.47 -0.94 11.69
N ILE A 79 -1.89 -1.19 12.87
CA ILE A 79 -1.33 -2.50 13.25
C ILE A 79 -2.23 -3.08 14.35
N THR A 80 -3.33 -3.68 13.94
CA THR A 80 -4.37 -4.21 14.81
C THR A 80 -5.27 -5.19 14.07
N ASN A 81 -5.89 -6.11 14.82
CA ASN A 81 -6.98 -6.97 14.34
C ASN A 81 -8.38 -6.43 14.70
N ASP A 82 -8.47 -5.32 15.45
CA ASP A 82 -9.74 -4.86 16.01
C ASP A 82 -10.54 -4.00 15.05
N PHE A 83 -9.87 -3.48 13.99
CA PHE A 83 -10.50 -2.73 12.90
C PHE A 83 -9.62 -2.71 11.65
N GLY A 84 -10.18 -2.26 10.52
CA GLY A 84 -9.45 -2.07 9.26
C GLY A 84 -9.37 -3.29 8.35
N GLY A 85 -10.02 -4.39 8.70
CA GLY A 85 -10.11 -5.58 7.86
C GLY A 85 -10.18 -6.87 8.66
N THR A 86 -10.36 -8.00 7.96
CA THR A 86 -10.60 -9.32 8.55
C THR A 86 -9.52 -10.35 8.16
N LEU A 87 -8.31 -9.89 7.84
CA LEU A 87 -7.19 -10.78 7.46
C LEU A 87 -6.96 -11.91 8.48
N PHE A 88 -7.18 -11.61 9.77
CA PHE A 88 -7.01 -12.57 10.85
C PHE A 88 -7.98 -13.79 10.76
N GLU A 89 -9.11 -13.66 10.08
CA GLU A 89 -10.05 -14.76 9.85
C GLU A 89 -9.45 -15.84 8.93
N TYR A 90 -8.57 -15.44 8.01
CA TYR A 90 -7.91 -16.31 7.03
C TYR A 90 -6.59 -16.91 7.52
N ILE A 91 -5.78 -16.13 8.24
CA ILE A 91 -4.42 -16.55 8.62
C ILE A 91 -4.17 -16.59 10.13
N GLY A 92 -5.18 -16.28 10.95
CA GLY A 92 -5.09 -16.21 12.41
C GLY A 92 -4.53 -14.87 12.92
N LYS A 93 -4.97 -14.48 14.14
CA LYS A 93 -4.68 -13.16 14.73
C LYS A 93 -3.19 -12.86 14.87
N LYS A 94 -2.40 -13.83 15.34
CA LYS A 94 -0.96 -13.65 15.54
C LYS A 94 -0.26 -13.39 14.22
N ARG A 95 -0.51 -14.24 13.21
CA ARG A 95 0.14 -14.12 11.90
C ARG A 95 -0.25 -12.85 11.16
N ALA A 96 -1.50 -12.41 11.29
CA ALA A 96 -1.97 -11.14 10.73
C ALA A 96 -1.22 -9.95 11.35
N LEU A 97 -1.08 -9.90 12.68
CA LEU A 97 -0.29 -8.85 13.34
C LEU A 97 1.19 -8.89 12.98
N ASP A 98 1.78 -10.07 12.91
CA ASP A 98 3.19 -10.23 12.54
C ASP A 98 3.42 -9.72 11.10
N LEU A 99 2.49 -9.98 10.16
CA LEU A 99 2.54 -9.46 8.80
C LEU A 99 2.41 -7.92 8.75
N MET A 100 1.48 -7.35 9.52
CA MET A 100 1.34 -5.88 9.59
C MET A 100 2.60 -5.20 10.14
N LYS A 101 3.25 -5.80 11.15
CA LYS A 101 4.54 -5.32 11.68
C LYS A 101 5.65 -5.42 10.65
N TYR A 102 5.71 -6.51 9.90
CA TYR A 102 6.68 -6.69 8.83
C TYR A 102 6.53 -5.62 7.74
N VAL A 103 5.30 -5.30 7.35
CA VAL A 103 5.04 -4.18 6.41
C VAL A 103 5.50 -2.84 7.01
N ASP A 104 5.27 -2.60 8.30
CA ASP A 104 5.76 -1.40 9.00
C ASP A 104 7.28 -1.32 8.99
N GLU A 105 7.98 -2.43 9.23
CA GLU A 105 9.45 -2.50 9.17
C GLU A 105 9.98 -2.15 7.78
N ILE A 106 9.33 -2.62 6.70
CA ILE A 106 9.66 -2.25 5.32
C ILE A 106 9.45 -0.75 5.13
N ASN A 107 8.31 -0.19 5.54
CA ASN A 107 8.07 1.25 5.43
C ASN A 107 9.14 2.06 6.18
N MET A 108 9.58 1.58 7.35
CA MET A 108 10.67 2.22 8.09
C MET A 108 11.99 2.16 7.32
N ALA A 109 12.34 1.02 6.74
CA ALA A 109 13.56 0.84 5.96
C ALA A 109 13.61 1.73 4.70
N TYR A 110 12.44 2.03 4.13
CA TYR A 110 12.33 2.83 2.90
C TYR A 110 11.99 4.32 3.11
N GLY A 111 12.16 4.86 4.31
CA GLY A 111 12.07 6.30 4.53
C GLY A 111 11.19 6.73 5.71
N GLY A 112 10.55 5.77 6.38
CA GLY A 112 9.69 6.04 7.54
C GLY A 112 10.44 6.24 8.86
N GLN A 113 11.78 6.14 8.88
CA GLN A 113 12.56 6.27 10.11
C GLN A 113 12.26 7.59 10.83
N GLY A 114 12.24 7.52 12.17
CA GLY A 114 11.99 8.68 13.04
C GLY A 114 10.51 8.99 13.25
N THR A 115 9.59 8.34 12.53
CA THR A 115 8.15 8.50 12.77
C THR A 115 7.69 7.74 14.00
N LYS A 116 6.79 8.36 14.77
CA LYS A 116 6.31 7.80 16.01
C LYS A 116 5.27 6.71 15.78
N LEU A 117 5.41 5.59 16.49
CA LEU A 117 4.35 4.59 16.63
C LEU A 117 3.49 4.95 17.84
N TYR A 118 2.23 5.24 17.62
CA TYR A 118 1.24 5.46 18.66
C TYR A 118 0.60 4.12 19.04
N THR A 119 0.34 3.90 20.34
CA THR A 119 -0.30 2.68 20.79
C THR A 119 -1.24 2.93 21.96
N THR A 120 -2.34 2.18 22.01
CA THR A 120 -3.24 2.12 23.15
C THR A 120 -2.83 1.06 24.16
N ALA A 121 -1.90 0.16 23.81
CA ALA A 121 -1.43 -0.90 24.69
C ALA A 121 -0.74 -0.32 25.94
N GLY A 122 -1.05 -0.86 27.12
CA GLY A 122 -0.43 -0.47 28.40
C GLY A 122 -0.79 0.94 28.87
N THR A 123 -1.73 1.64 28.25
CA THR A 123 -2.13 2.98 28.65
C THR A 123 -3.10 2.94 29.84
N LYS A 124 -3.03 3.98 30.70
CA LYS A 124 -3.98 4.18 31.81
C LYS A 124 -5.44 4.31 31.33
N PHE A 125 -5.65 4.71 30.07
CA PHE A 125 -6.96 4.88 29.50
C PHE A 125 -7.75 3.58 29.38
N LYS A 126 -7.08 2.43 29.19
CA LYS A 126 -7.75 1.12 29.15
C LYS A 126 -8.51 0.85 30.46
N LYS A 127 -7.85 1.10 31.61
CA LYS A 127 -8.49 0.94 32.93
C LYS A 127 -9.65 1.93 33.13
N LEU A 128 -9.46 3.17 32.73
CA LEU A 128 -10.53 4.20 32.82
C LEU A 128 -11.73 3.86 31.94
N CYS A 129 -11.51 3.34 30.75
CA CYS A 129 -12.59 2.88 29.87
C CYS A 129 -13.41 1.77 30.53
N ILE A 130 -12.73 0.73 31.04
CA ILE A 130 -13.40 -0.39 31.73
C ILE A 130 -14.22 0.10 32.95
N GLN A 131 -13.69 1.04 33.72
CA GLN A 131 -14.38 1.62 34.90
C GLN A 131 -15.64 2.43 34.52
N ASN A 132 -15.79 2.82 33.25
CA ASN A 132 -16.92 3.59 32.74
C ASN A 132 -17.70 2.81 31.68
N ASP A 133 -17.67 1.47 31.71
CA ASP A 133 -18.36 0.59 30.77
C ASP A 133 -18.03 0.87 29.29
N LEU A 134 -16.80 1.35 29.02
CA LEU A 134 -16.28 1.58 27.68
C LEU A 134 -15.21 0.54 27.35
N HIS A 135 -15.15 0.20 26.07
CA HIS A 135 -14.11 -0.69 25.53
C HIS A 135 -13.10 0.12 24.71
N LEU A 136 -11.82 0.11 25.13
CA LEU A 136 -10.73 0.67 24.35
C LEU A 136 -10.14 -0.41 23.46
N LEU A 137 -10.18 -0.21 22.15
CA LEU A 137 -9.57 -1.11 21.18
C LEU A 137 -8.04 -1.12 21.33
N ASP A 138 -7.45 -2.31 21.26
CA ASP A 138 -5.99 -2.47 21.27
C ASP A 138 -5.46 -2.22 19.86
N ALA A 139 -4.77 -1.12 19.67
CA ALA A 139 -4.21 -0.75 18.40
C ALA A 139 -2.85 -0.08 18.52
N SER A 140 -2.03 -0.28 17.50
CA SER A 140 -0.87 0.54 17.23
C SER A 140 -1.04 1.21 15.88
N VAL A 141 -0.67 2.48 15.77
CA VAL A 141 -0.83 3.28 14.55
C VAL A 141 0.47 4.00 14.26
N ARG A 142 1.04 3.75 13.10
CA ARG A 142 2.11 4.57 12.54
C ARG A 142 1.50 5.65 11.67
N HIS A 143 1.85 6.90 11.96
CA HIS A 143 1.41 8.04 11.18
C HIS A 143 2.61 8.65 10.46
N LEU A 144 2.75 8.32 9.18
CA LEU A 144 3.82 8.86 8.33
C LEU A 144 3.51 10.30 7.89
N GLY A 145 2.25 10.64 7.69
CA GLY A 145 1.86 11.84 6.95
C GLY A 145 2.01 11.62 5.43
N THR A 146 1.45 12.52 4.66
CA THR A 146 1.44 12.43 3.19
C THR A 146 2.85 12.51 2.61
N ASP A 147 3.69 13.40 3.12
CA ASP A 147 5.03 13.64 2.58
C ASP A 147 5.96 12.45 2.78
N ILE A 148 6.02 11.89 4.00
CA ILE A 148 6.87 10.71 4.27
C ILE A 148 6.31 9.47 3.57
N ASN A 149 4.99 9.32 3.50
CA ASN A 149 4.36 8.24 2.74
C ASN A 149 4.76 8.29 1.25
N TYR A 150 4.83 9.49 0.67
CA TYR A 150 5.34 9.67 -0.71
C TYR A 150 6.80 9.22 -0.84
N VAL A 151 7.67 9.62 0.09
CA VAL A 151 9.10 9.23 0.11
C VAL A 151 9.26 7.71 0.20
N VAL A 152 8.47 7.05 1.05
CA VAL A 152 8.49 5.57 1.17
C VAL A 152 8.13 4.92 -0.17
N LEU A 153 7.07 5.40 -0.84
CA LEU A 153 6.66 4.88 -2.14
C LEU A 153 7.71 5.14 -3.24
N GLU A 154 8.33 6.32 -3.23
CA GLU A 154 9.40 6.66 -4.18
C GLU A 154 10.62 5.74 -4.02
N ASN A 155 11.04 5.49 -2.79
CA ASN A 155 12.16 4.60 -2.49
C ASN A 155 11.83 3.13 -2.81
N LEU A 156 10.61 2.66 -2.55
CA LEU A 156 10.16 1.34 -2.96
C LEU A 156 10.15 1.19 -4.49
N TYR A 157 9.68 2.22 -5.20
CA TYR A 157 9.74 2.25 -6.65
C TYR A 157 11.19 2.19 -7.16
N ALA A 158 12.08 3.02 -6.61
CA ALA A 158 13.50 3.03 -6.97
C ALA A 158 14.17 1.67 -6.75
N TYR A 159 13.79 0.95 -5.69
CA TYR A 159 14.29 -0.42 -5.45
C TYR A 159 13.78 -1.43 -6.48
N LEU A 160 12.53 -1.29 -6.91
CA LEU A 160 11.86 -2.28 -7.76
C LEU A 160 12.06 -2.05 -9.26
N GLN A 161 12.22 -0.80 -9.72
CA GLN A 161 12.17 -0.43 -11.14
C GLN A 161 13.18 -1.13 -12.04
N ASP A 162 14.34 -1.54 -11.50
CA ASP A 162 15.39 -2.28 -12.24
C ASP A 162 15.23 -3.81 -12.14
N LYS A 163 14.22 -4.29 -11.41
CA LYS A 163 13.98 -5.70 -11.11
C LYS A 163 12.63 -6.20 -11.61
N VAL A 164 11.74 -5.27 -11.90
CA VAL A 164 10.34 -5.52 -12.27
C VAL A 164 9.97 -4.63 -13.44
N ASP A 165 9.37 -5.19 -14.47
CA ASP A 165 8.87 -4.44 -15.63
C ASP A 165 7.54 -3.78 -15.30
N PHE A 166 7.55 -2.48 -14.99
CA PHE A 166 6.33 -1.70 -14.76
C PHE A 166 5.72 -1.16 -16.06
N HIS A 167 4.49 -1.53 -16.35
CA HIS A 167 3.70 -1.01 -17.47
C HIS A 167 2.58 -0.11 -16.93
N PHE A 168 2.84 1.18 -16.91
CA PHE A 168 1.85 2.19 -16.53
C PHE A 168 0.91 2.53 -17.67
N ASP A 169 -0.21 3.19 -17.35
CA ASP A 169 -1.25 3.57 -18.30
C ASP A 169 -1.81 2.36 -19.09
N THR A 170 -1.73 1.17 -18.46
CA THR A 170 -2.04 -0.12 -19.06
C THR A 170 -3.20 -0.81 -18.33
N PRO A 171 -4.45 -0.40 -18.56
CA PRO A 171 -5.61 -1.02 -17.92
C PRO A 171 -5.86 -2.41 -18.49
N VAL A 172 -5.89 -3.42 -17.64
CA VAL A 172 -6.28 -4.79 -18.01
C VAL A 172 -7.78 -4.84 -18.29
N ARG A 173 -8.18 -5.42 -19.41
CA ARG A 173 -9.58 -5.56 -19.85
C ARG A 173 -10.13 -6.94 -19.61
N SER A 174 -9.31 -7.95 -19.85
CA SER A 174 -9.68 -9.36 -19.70
C SER A 174 -8.43 -10.20 -19.50
N ILE A 175 -8.61 -11.37 -18.90
CA ILE A 175 -7.59 -12.39 -18.71
C ILE A 175 -8.11 -13.64 -19.41
N HIS A 176 -7.30 -14.24 -20.27
CA HIS A 176 -7.65 -15.46 -20.99
C HIS A 176 -6.57 -16.49 -20.78
N GLN A 177 -6.98 -17.71 -20.42
CA GLN A 177 -6.06 -18.84 -20.34
C GLN A 177 -5.71 -19.32 -21.73
N VAL A 178 -4.42 -19.54 -22.00
CA VAL A 178 -3.91 -20.07 -23.27
C VAL A 178 -2.93 -21.20 -22.95
N GLY A 179 -3.34 -22.45 -23.20
CA GLY A 179 -2.59 -23.62 -22.75
C GLY A 179 -2.46 -23.65 -21.23
N ASP A 180 -1.22 -23.74 -20.73
CA ASP A 180 -0.91 -23.75 -19.28
C ASP A 180 -0.62 -22.35 -18.70
N GLY A 181 -0.80 -21.28 -19.51
CA GLY A 181 -0.55 -19.88 -19.12
C GLY A 181 -1.74 -18.96 -19.36
N TYR A 182 -1.50 -17.65 -19.16
CA TYR A 182 -2.48 -16.58 -19.34
C TYR A 182 -1.97 -15.53 -20.31
#